data_0e98813df7cfd9a3cc8fe92d8df8c572
#
_entry.id   0e98813df7cfd9a3cc8fe92d8df8c572
#
_cell.length_a   1.000
_cell.length_b   1.000
_cell.length_c   1.000
_cell.angle_alpha   90.00
_cell.angle_beta   90.00
_cell.angle_gamma   90.00
#
_symmetry.space_group_name_H-M   'P 1'
#
loop_
_entity.id
_entity.type
_entity.pdbx_description
1 polymer ?
#
loop_
_entity_poly.entity_id
_entity_poly.type
_entity_poly.pdbx_seq_one_letter_code
_entity_poly.pdbx_strand_id
1 'polypeptide(L)'
;AASLHKSYASELNVVGWAMGGTVTRMADWLRYIDGTGGAGFAVAALGGISSVDNDLQWVQDNLTPLGKIVLEKSKHSCMYKNLLEEAYKRFISDTYFQGGSAFFENSDAMYALNKYNLGADGSKVPSAPVFMFHARNDIVVPYAMAQGTARSWCQQGAQIRFTTYAGVEMGHTSAGIASLPDVLHF
;
A
#
# COMPACT_ATOMS: atom_id res chain seq x y z
N ALA A 1 11.61 0.52 -1.03
CA ALA A 1 12.98 0.62 -1.57
C ALA A 1 13.52 2.04 -1.43
N ALA A 2 12.96 3.05 -2.11
CA ALA A 2 13.51 4.42 -2.17
C ALA A 2 13.84 5.03 -0.80
N SER A 3 12.98 4.88 0.20
CA SER A 3 13.14 5.43 1.54
C SER A 3 14.09 4.63 2.45
N LEU A 4 14.47 3.41 2.07
CA LEU A 4 15.35 2.52 2.85
C LEU A 4 16.69 2.24 2.16
N HIS A 5 16.89 2.75 0.96
CA HIS A 5 18.05 2.45 0.13
C HIS A 5 19.38 2.65 0.89
N LYS A 6 19.55 3.82 1.53
CA LYS A 6 20.80 4.13 2.24
C LYS A 6 21.11 3.19 3.40
N SER A 7 20.09 2.63 4.04
CA SER A 7 20.29 1.73 5.18
C SER A 7 20.36 0.26 4.78
N TYR A 8 19.79 -0.10 3.61
CA TYR A 8 19.66 -1.50 3.18
C TYR A 8 20.65 -1.90 2.10
N ALA A 9 20.94 -1.02 1.17
CA ALA A 9 21.78 -1.32 0.00
C ALA A 9 22.56 -0.05 -0.43
N SER A 10 23.30 0.53 0.52
CA SER A 10 24.06 1.78 0.32
C SER A 10 25.17 1.69 -0.73
N GLU A 11 25.62 0.48 -1.05
CA GLU A 11 26.61 0.17 -2.07
C GLU A 11 26.09 0.33 -3.50
N LEU A 12 24.76 0.36 -3.69
CA LEU A 12 24.16 0.54 -5.00
C LEU A 12 24.14 2.02 -5.39
N ASN A 13 24.62 2.35 -6.58
CA ASN A 13 24.51 3.69 -7.14
C ASN A 13 23.11 3.90 -7.76
N VAL A 14 22.13 4.26 -6.95
CA VAL A 14 20.77 4.54 -7.42
C VAL A 14 20.69 6.00 -7.87
N VAL A 15 20.42 6.22 -9.15
CA VAL A 15 20.32 7.55 -9.77
C VAL A 15 18.92 8.14 -9.71
N GLY A 16 17.88 7.32 -9.52
CA GLY A 16 16.49 7.77 -9.38
C GLY A 16 15.54 6.63 -9.09
N TRP A 17 14.32 6.97 -8.70
CA TRP A 17 13.24 6.03 -8.41
C TRP A 17 11.99 6.44 -9.19
N ALA A 18 11.33 5.50 -9.83
CA ALA A 18 10.01 5.69 -10.43
C ALA A 18 8.97 4.84 -9.69
N MET A 19 7.83 5.42 -9.33
CA MET A 19 6.76 4.71 -8.63
C MET A 19 5.39 5.31 -8.95
N GLY A 20 4.38 4.44 -9.01
CA GLY A 20 3.00 4.85 -9.26
C GLY A 20 2.00 4.03 -8.46
N GLY A 21 0.81 4.59 -8.24
CA GLY A 21 -0.26 3.91 -7.49
C GLY A 21 0.19 3.47 -6.10
N THR A 22 1.01 4.26 -5.41
CA THR A 22 1.77 3.84 -4.23
C THR A 22 0.94 3.91 -2.97
N VAL A 23 0.76 2.77 -2.29
CA VAL A 23 0.23 2.72 -0.91
C VAL A 23 1.29 3.27 0.04
N THR A 24 0.99 4.38 0.68
CA THR A 24 1.94 5.07 1.58
C THR A 24 1.47 5.13 3.02
N ARG A 25 0.21 4.78 3.29
CA ARG A 25 -0.41 4.72 4.62
C ARG A 25 -1.25 3.46 4.72
N MET A 26 -0.70 2.43 5.34
CA MET A 26 -1.27 1.09 5.27
C MET A 26 -2.67 0.99 5.91
N ALA A 27 -2.85 1.52 7.12
CA ALA A 27 -4.14 1.46 7.81
C ALA A 27 -5.24 2.23 7.06
N ASP A 28 -4.92 3.42 6.54
CA ASP A 28 -5.88 4.25 5.79
C ASP A 28 -6.26 3.57 4.46
N TRP A 29 -5.28 2.95 3.81
CA TRP A 29 -5.54 2.20 2.59
C TRP A 29 -6.41 0.97 2.84
N LEU A 30 -6.16 0.21 3.90
CA LEU A 30 -7.00 -0.93 4.26
C LEU A 30 -8.46 -0.52 4.50
N ARG A 31 -8.70 0.59 5.21
CA ARG A 31 -10.07 1.14 5.38
C ARG A 31 -10.74 1.50 4.06
N TYR A 32 -9.95 2.01 3.12
CA TYR A 32 -10.45 2.45 1.82
C TYR A 32 -10.81 1.29 0.90
N ILE A 33 -9.95 0.27 0.83
CA ILE A 33 -10.05 -0.81 -0.17
C ILE A 33 -10.97 -1.95 0.27
N ASP A 34 -11.13 -2.16 1.59
CA ASP A 34 -11.93 -3.24 2.15
C ASP A 34 -13.41 -3.09 1.77
N GLY A 35 -14.02 -4.16 1.30
CA GLY A 35 -15.40 -4.14 0.79
C GLY A 35 -15.58 -3.60 -0.62
N THR A 36 -14.50 -3.20 -1.31
CA THR A 36 -14.54 -2.77 -2.72
C THR A 36 -14.19 -3.91 -3.67
N GLY A 37 -14.23 -3.66 -4.98
CA GLY A 37 -13.73 -4.61 -5.98
C GLY A 37 -12.24 -4.96 -5.82
N GLY A 38 -11.48 -4.11 -5.10
CA GLY A 38 -10.07 -4.32 -4.78
C GLY A 38 -9.80 -5.01 -3.43
N ALA A 39 -10.82 -5.50 -2.71
CA ALA A 39 -10.68 -6.08 -1.38
C ALA A 39 -9.66 -7.24 -1.33
N GLY A 40 -9.50 -7.99 -2.42
CA GLY A 40 -8.48 -9.04 -2.52
C GLY A 40 -7.03 -8.54 -2.34
N PHE A 41 -6.75 -7.27 -2.64
CA PHE A 41 -5.46 -6.66 -2.33
C PHE A 41 -5.24 -6.51 -0.83
N ALA A 42 -6.29 -6.13 -0.06
CA ALA A 42 -6.20 -6.01 1.39
C ALA A 42 -5.87 -7.35 2.04
N VAL A 43 -6.57 -8.42 1.61
CA VAL A 43 -6.34 -9.78 2.10
C VAL A 43 -4.91 -10.24 1.79
N ALA A 44 -4.46 -10.04 0.55
CA ALA A 44 -3.11 -10.41 0.13
C ALA A 44 -2.02 -9.63 0.89
N ALA A 45 -2.22 -8.32 1.10
CA ALA A 45 -1.29 -7.49 1.85
C ALA A 45 -1.20 -7.92 3.33
N LEU A 46 -2.34 -8.11 4.00
CA LEU A 46 -2.36 -8.59 5.39
C LEU A 46 -1.73 -9.99 5.49
N GLY A 47 -2.03 -10.88 4.54
CA GLY A 47 -1.44 -12.21 4.48
C GLY A 47 0.06 -12.18 4.32
N GLY A 48 0.56 -11.37 3.38
CA GLY A 48 1.99 -11.22 3.12
C GLY A 48 2.74 -10.60 4.29
N ILE A 49 2.27 -9.46 4.80
CA ILE A 49 2.96 -8.75 5.88
C ILE A 49 2.92 -9.56 7.18
N SER A 50 1.77 -10.11 7.57
CA SER A 50 1.64 -10.89 8.81
C SER A 50 2.40 -12.23 8.78
N SER A 51 2.89 -12.67 7.63
CA SER A 51 3.74 -13.87 7.54
C SER A 51 5.21 -13.59 7.84
N VAL A 52 5.65 -12.34 7.83
CA VAL A 52 7.05 -11.94 8.01
C VAL A 52 7.27 -10.92 9.14
N ASP A 53 6.23 -10.27 9.61
CA ASP A 53 6.29 -9.27 10.68
C ASP A 53 5.59 -9.77 11.94
N ASN A 54 6.36 -10.11 12.95
CA ASN A 54 5.86 -10.61 14.23
C ASN A 54 4.99 -9.59 14.99
N ASP A 55 5.15 -8.29 14.74
CA ASP A 55 4.28 -7.27 15.36
C ASP A 55 2.85 -7.33 14.81
N LEU A 56 2.64 -8.03 13.69
CA LEU A 56 1.31 -8.35 13.15
C LEU A 56 0.78 -9.74 13.59
N GLN A 57 1.42 -10.39 14.57
CA GLN A 57 0.91 -11.64 15.13
C GLN A 57 -0.52 -11.47 15.66
N TRP A 58 -0.83 -10.31 16.21
CA TRP A 58 -2.18 -9.96 16.64
C TRP A 58 -3.24 -10.20 15.54
N VAL A 59 -2.91 -9.91 14.27
CA VAL A 59 -3.80 -10.16 13.13
C VAL A 59 -4.12 -11.65 13.04
N GLN A 60 -3.11 -12.52 13.15
CA GLN A 60 -3.28 -13.97 13.07
C GLN A 60 -4.10 -14.52 14.25
N ASP A 61 -3.87 -13.99 15.45
CA ASP A 61 -4.50 -14.44 16.69
C ASP A 61 -5.99 -14.07 16.75
N ASN A 62 -6.36 -12.96 16.11
CA ASN A 62 -7.73 -12.44 16.13
C ASN A 62 -8.55 -12.79 14.87
N LEU A 63 -8.04 -13.65 13.99
CA LEU A 63 -8.85 -14.18 12.90
C LEU A 63 -9.87 -15.18 13.40
N THR A 64 -11.09 -15.12 12.83
CA THR A 64 -12.07 -16.22 12.95
C THR A 64 -11.55 -17.46 12.20
N PRO A 65 -12.16 -18.65 12.40
CA PRO A 65 -11.82 -19.83 11.59
C PRO A 65 -11.90 -19.57 10.09
N LEU A 66 -12.91 -18.82 9.64
CA LEU A 66 -13.06 -18.45 8.23
C LEU A 66 -11.98 -17.44 7.79
N GLY A 67 -11.66 -16.45 8.63
CA GLY A 67 -10.58 -15.50 8.40
C GLY A 67 -9.23 -16.19 8.18
N LYS A 68 -8.92 -17.20 9.01
CA LYS A 68 -7.69 -18.01 8.86
C LYS A 68 -7.66 -18.76 7.52
N ILE A 69 -8.77 -19.37 7.11
CA ILE A 69 -8.86 -20.05 5.82
C ILE A 69 -8.63 -19.09 4.66
N VAL A 70 -9.29 -17.93 4.67
CA VAL A 70 -9.18 -16.94 3.59
C VAL A 70 -7.77 -16.35 3.53
N LEU A 71 -7.19 -15.99 4.67
CA LEU A 71 -5.84 -15.44 4.72
C LEU A 71 -4.80 -16.45 4.24
N GLU A 72 -4.88 -17.69 4.69
CA GLU A 72 -3.95 -18.75 4.28
C GLU A 72 -4.06 -19.05 2.79
N LYS A 73 -5.29 -19.13 2.27
CA LYS A 73 -5.53 -19.30 0.83
C LYS A 73 -4.93 -18.15 0.02
N SER A 74 -5.02 -16.91 0.52
CA SER A 74 -4.49 -15.74 -0.17
C SER A 74 -2.97 -15.77 -0.35
N LYS A 75 -2.23 -16.33 0.63
CA LYS A 75 -0.76 -16.49 0.56
C LYS A 75 -0.31 -17.40 -0.58
N HIS A 76 -1.14 -18.37 -0.96
CA HIS A 76 -0.86 -19.35 -2.01
C HIS A 76 -1.60 -19.08 -3.33
N SER A 77 -2.29 -17.95 -3.43
CA SER A 77 -3.03 -17.56 -4.62
C SER A 77 -2.32 -16.46 -5.40
N CYS A 78 -2.40 -16.48 -6.72
CA CYS A 78 -1.98 -15.33 -7.50
C CYS A 78 -2.91 -14.13 -7.26
N MET A 79 -2.40 -12.91 -7.49
CA MET A 79 -3.12 -11.66 -7.24
C MET A 79 -4.49 -11.61 -7.94
N TYR A 80 -4.58 -12.01 -9.20
CA TYR A 80 -5.85 -12.01 -9.93
C TYR A 80 -6.91 -12.93 -9.33
N LYS A 81 -6.49 -14.09 -8.80
CA LYS A 81 -7.40 -15.00 -8.11
C LYS A 81 -7.92 -14.38 -6.82
N ASN A 82 -7.05 -13.77 -6.03
CA ASN A 82 -7.47 -13.03 -4.82
C ASN A 82 -8.47 -11.92 -5.16
N LEU A 83 -8.22 -11.14 -6.22
CA LEU A 83 -9.13 -10.08 -6.63
C LEU A 83 -10.52 -10.61 -7.01
N LEU A 84 -10.59 -11.71 -7.76
CA LEU A 84 -11.86 -12.29 -8.19
C LEU A 84 -12.63 -12.93 -7.03
N GLU A 85 -11.95 -13.67 -6.16
CA GLU A 85 -12.59 -14.42 -5.09
C GLU A 85 -12.98 -13.55 -3.89
N GLU A 86 -12.23 -12.48 -3.63
CA GLU A 86 -12.42 -11.61 -2.46
C GLU A 86 -13.06 -10.25 -2.81
N ALA A 87 -13.42 -10.02 -4.09
CA ALA A 87 -14.08 -8.80 -4.54
C ALA A 87 -15.34 -8.51 -3.69
N TYR A 88 -15.47 -7.25 -3.27
CA TYR A 88 -16.59 -6.72 -2.48
C TYR A 88 -16.79 -7.36 -1.10
N LYS A 89 -15.92 -8.26 -0.66
CA LYS A 89 -15.98 -8.80 0.70
C LYS A 89 -15.35 -7.81 1.68
N ARG A 90 -16.02 -7.60 2.80
CA ARG A 90 -15.48 -6.85 3.93
C ARG A 90 -14.67 -7.79 4.80
N PHE A 91 -13.37 -7.88 4.51
CA PHE A 91 -12.48 -8.77 5.25
C PHE A 91 -12.27 -8.30 6.69
N ILE A 92 -12.25 -6.99 6.93
CA ILE A 92 -12.18 -6.41 8.27
C ILE A 92 -13.61 -6.27 8.84
N SER A 93 -14.21 -7.40 9.18
CA SER A 93 -15.55 -7.54 9.73
C SER A 93 -15.61 -8.72 10.69
N ASP A 94 -16.67 -8.82 11.51
CA ASP A 94 -16.86 -9.94 12.46
C ASP A 94 -16.90 -11.33 11.79
N THR A 95 -17.13 -11.38 10.48
CA THR A 95 -17.06 -12.62 9.72
C THR A 95 -15.64 -13.19 9.68
N TYR A 96 -14.63 -12.36 9.61
CA TYR A 96 -13.23 -12.76 9.41
C TYR A 96 -12.32 -12.39 10.57
N PHE A 97 -12.63 -11.32 11.32
CA PHE A 97 -11.89 -10.87 12.50
C PHE A 97 -12.77 -10.85 13.74
N GLN A 98 -12.26 -11.34 14.84
CA GLN A 98 -12.89 -11.17 16.15
C GLN A 98 -12.90 -9.68 16.51
N GLY A 99 -14.10 -9.12 16.75
CA GLY A 99 -14.27 -7.69 17.01
C GLY A 99 -14.33 -6.80 15.75
N GLY A 100 -14.32 -7.38 14.56
CA GLY A 100 -14.62 -6.73 13.29
C GLY A 100 -13.87 -5.40 13.08
N SER A 101 -14.62 -4.28 12.98
CA SER A 101 -14.06 -2.94 12.76
C SER A 101 -13.20 -2.42 13.91
N ALA A 102 -13.31 -2.97 15.12
CA ALA A 102 -12.43 -2.65 16.25
C ALA A 102 -10.95 -3.00 15.97
N PHE A 103 -10.68 -3.76 14.89
CA PHE A 103 -9.33 -3.91 14.34
C PHE A 103 -8.60 -2.57 14.20
N PHE A 104 -9.28 -1.54 13.70
CA PHE A 104 -8.68 -0.22 13.50
C PHE A 104 -8.55 0.63 14.77
N GLU A 105 -9.10 0.18 15.88
CA GLU A 105 -8.99 0.79 17.21
C GLU A 105 -7.93 0.10 18.06
N ASN A 106 -7.46 -1.07 17.62
CA ASN A 106 -6.44 -1.83 18.33
C ASN A 106 -5.06 -1.15 18.18
N SER A 107 -4.45 -0.79 19.32
CA SER A 107 -3.17 -0.07 19.36
C SER A 107 -2.02 -0.86 18.73
N ASP A 108 -1.98 -2.18 18.94
CA ASP A 108 -0.88 -3.02 18.48
C ASP A 108 -0.97 -3.23 16.95
N ALA A 109 -2.19 -3.48 16.45
CA ALA A 109 -2.43 -3.56 15.00
C ALA A 109 -2.06 -2.25 14.30
N MET A 110 -2.47 -1.10 14.87
CA MET A 110 -2.16 0.21 14.32
C MET A 110 -0.68 0.54 14.40
N TYR A 111 -0.01 0.21 15.50
CA TYR A 111 1.44 0.36 15.63
C TYR A 111 2.17 -0.43 14.53
N ALA A 112 1.84 -1.70 14.38
CA ALA A 112 2.44 -2.57 13.37
C ALA A 112 2.21 -2.06 11.93
N LEU A 113 0.98 -1.65 11.59
CA LEU A 113 0.67 -1.11 10.27
C LEU A 113 1.36 0.25 10.01
N ASN A 114 1.49 1.09 11.02
CA ASN A 114 2.12 2.41 10.89
C ASN A 114 3.62 2.33 10.61
N LYS A 115 4.30 1.23 10.92
CA LYS A 115 5.70 1.01 10.51
C LYS A 115 5.88 1.05 9.00
N TYR A 116 4.84 0.72 8.24
CA TYR A 116 4.84 0.74 6.77
C TYR A 116 4.46 2.08 6.18
N ASN A 117 4.12 3.07 7.00
CA ASN A 117 3.82 4.41 6.50
C ASN A 117 5.06 5.11 5.97
N LEU A 118 4.89 5.83 4.88
CA LEU A 118 5.92 6.62 4.21
C LEU A 118 5.62 8.12 4.38
N GLY A 119 6.66 8.91 4.46
CA GLY A 119 6.55 10.38 4.56
C GLY A 119 6.02 10.90 5.90
N ALA A 120 5.85 10.04 6.91
CA ALA A 120 5.35 10.45 8.22
C ALA A 120 6.45 11.04 9.13
N ASP A 121 7.67 10.61 8.94
CA ASP A 121 8.84 11.06 9.71
C ASP A 121 10.06 11.27 8.80
N GLY A 122 11.06 11.97 9.29
CA GLY A 122 12.27 12.28 8.54
C GLY A 122 13.21 11.07 8.29
N SER A 123 12.92 9.92 8.89
CA SER A 123 13.78 8.72 8.78
C SER A 123 13.61 7.97 7.46
N LYS A 124 12.50 8.19 6.76
CA LYS A 124 12.12 7.48 5.53
C LYS A 124 12.04 8.39 4.31
N VAL A 125 12.98 9.32 4.20
CA VAL A 125 13.07 10.26 3.07
C VAL A 125 13.97 9.67 1.98
N PRO A 126 13.52 9.60 0.72
CA PRO A 126 14.36 9.19 -0.40
C PRO A 126 15.57 10.08 -0.58
N SER A 127 16.72 9.48 -0.83
CA SER A 127 17.99 10.20 -1.05
C SER A 127 18.32 10.47 -2.51
N ALA A 128 17.75 9.68 -3.42
CA ALA A 128 17.83 9.92 -4.85
C ALA A 128 16.53 10.56 -5.35
N PRO A 129 16.54 11.27 -6.49
CA PRO A 129 15.34 11.83 -7.09
C PRO A 129 14.23 10.79 -7.26
N VAL A 130 12.98 11.20 -7.08
CA VAL A 130 11.81 10.32 -7.21
C VAL A 130 10.82 10.88 -8.22
N PHE A 131 10.49 10.09 -9.21
CA PHE A 131 9.34 10.31 -10.07
C PHE A 131 8.15 9.54 -9.52
N MET A 132 7.14 10.26 -9.03
CA MET A 132 5.87 9.69 -8.59
C MET A 132 4.78 10.02 -9.59
N PHE A 133 3.97 9.04 -9.94
CA PHE A 133 2.79 9.27 -10.77
C PHE A 133 1.55 8.62 -10.17
N HIS A 134 0.38 9.21 -10.45
CA HIS A 134 -0.89 8.69 -9.91
C HIS A 134 -2.08 9.10 -10.77
N ALA A 135 -3.06 8.21 -10.92
CA ALA A 135 -4.33 8.58 -11.53
C ALA A 135 -5.16 9.43 -10.56
N ARG A 136 -5.79 10.49 -11.06
CA ARG A 136 -6.70 11.31 -10.25
C ARG A 136 -7.87 10.50 -9.71
N ASN A 137 -8.40 9.59 -10.51
CA ASN A 137 -9.56 8.76 -10.23
C ASN A 137 -9.18 7.32 -9.87
N ASP A 138 -8.05 7.13 -9.20
CA ASP A 138 -7.61 5.81 -8.73
C ASP A 138 -8.56 5.26 -7.66
N ILE A 139 -9.21 4.13 -7.97
CA ILE A 139 -10.14 3.45 -7.07
C ILE A 139 -9.46 2.34 -6.25
N VAL A 140 -8.18 2.07 -6.48
CA VAL A 140 -7.39 1.08 -5.74
C VAL A 140 -6.57 1.73 -4.65
N VAL A 141 -5.92 2.86 -4.97
CA VAL A 141 -5.14 3.64 -4.01
C VAL A 141 -5.58 5.11 -4.07
N PRO A 142 -6.02 5.71 -2.95
CA PRO A 142 -6.47 7.09 -2.94
C PRO A 142 -5.38 8.06 -3.42
N TYR A 143 -5.71 8.88 -4.44
CA TYR A 143 -4.80 9.89 -4.99
C TYR A 143 -4.21 10.82 -3.91
N ALA A 144 -5.05 11.26 -2.96
CA ALA A 144 -4.64 12.16 -1.89
C ALA A 144 -3.54 11.56 -0.99
N MET A 145 -3.53 10.23 -0.85
CA MET A 145 -2.52 9.52 -0.06
C MET A 145 -1.11 9.67 -0.68
N ALA A 146 -0.97 9.38 -1.96
CA ALA A 146 0.29 9.52 -2.67
C ALA A 146 0.74 10.98 -2.77
N GLN A 147 -0.20 11.90 -3.06
CA GLN A 147 0.08 13.34 -3.13
C GLN A 147 0.55 13.89 -1.78
N GLY A 148 -0.08 13.47 -0.67
CA GLY A 148 0.31 13.86 0.68
C GLY A 148 1.74 13.43 1.01
N THR A 149 2.10 12.21 0.64
CA THR A 149 3.47 11.68 0.85
C THR A 149 4.49 12.42 -0.01
N ALA A 150 4.17 12.69 -1.27
CA ALA A 150 5.06 13.48 -2.14
C ALA A 150 5.35 14.87 -1.56
N ARG A 151 4.31 15.56 -1.06
CA ARG A 151 4.46 16.87 -0.40
C ARG A 151 5.32 16.76 0.86
N SER A 152 5.08 15.76 1.69
CA SER A 152 5.84 15.55 2.92
C SER A 152 7.32 15.29 2.63
N TRP A 153 7.63 14.44 1.66
CA TRP A 153 9.00 14.20 1.24
C TRP A 153 9.68 15.44 0.67
N CYS A 154 8.99 16.27 -0.14
CA CYS A 154 9.50 17.54 -0.60
C CYS A 154 9.83 18.49 0.55
N GLN A 155 8.94 18.60 1.54
CA GLN A 155 9.16 19.42 2.74
C GLN A 155 10.37 18.95 3.57
N GLN A 156 10.71 17.68 3.48
CA GLN A 156 11.86 17.05 4.14
C GLN A 156 13.12 17.03 3.26
N GLY A 157 13.10 17.75 2.13
CA GLY A 157 14.28 17.96 1.27
C GLY A 157 14.48 16.93 0.15
N ALA A 158 13.55 15.98 -0.06
CA ALA A 158 13.64 15.06 -1.19
C ALA A 158 13.29 15.75 -2.51
N GLN A 159 13.96 15.35 -3.58
CA GLN A 159 13.66 15.79 -4.94
C GLN A 159 12.53 14.92 -5.52
N ILE A 160 11.30 15.45 -5.57
CA ILE A 160 10.12 14.72 -6.03
C ILE A 160 9.53 15.41 -7.26
N ARG A 161 9.41 14.66 -8.36
CA ARG A 161 8.53 15.01 -9.49
C ARG A 161 7.24 14.21 -9.33
N PHE A 162 6.11 14.90 -9.15
CA PHE A 162 4.79 14.26 -9.03
C PHE A 162 3.91 14.58 -10.24
N THR A 163 3.56 13.56 -11.02
CA THR A 163 2.70 13.69 -12.20
C THR A 163 1.32 13.10 -11.93
N THR A 164 0.28 13.88 -12.22
CA THR A 164 -1.12 13.46 -12.13
C THR A 164 -1.63 13.09 -13.50
N TYR A 165 -2.07 11.86 -13.66
CA TYR A 165 -2.80 11.44 -14.84
C TYR A 165 -4.31 11.62 -14.59
N ALA A 166 -4.95 12.44 -15.43
CA ALA A 166 -6.38 12.79 -15.31
C ALA A 166 -7.11 12.40 -16.60
N GLY A 167 -8.38 12.04 -16.44
CA GLY A 167 -9.27 11.61 -17.53
C GLY A 167 -10.29 10.61 -17.01
N VAL A 168 -11.41 10.45 -17.70
CA VAL A 168 -12.49 9.55 -17.28
C VAL A 168 -12.02 8.09 -17.26
N GLU A 169 -11.19 7.71 -18.25
CA GLU A 169 -10.65 6.36 -18.39
C GLU A 169 -9.36 6.11 -17.58
N MET A 170 -8.91 7.14 -16.84
CA MET A 170 -7.61 7.09 -16.18
C MET A 170 -7.75 6.56 -14.75
N GLY A 171 -7.50 5.27 -14.58
CA GLY A 171 -7.50 4.58 -13.29
C GLY A 171 -6.12 4.03 -12.91
N HIS A 172 -6.07 3.17 -11.91
CA HIS A 172 -4.84 2.60 -11.35
C HIS A 172 -3.90 1.99 -12.41
N THR A 173 -4.41 1.05 -13.19
CA THR A 173 -3.60 0.32 -14.20
C THR A 173 -3.29 1.18 -15.41
N SER A 174 -4.27 1.94 -15.92
CA SER A 174 -4.06 2.76 -17.12
C SER A 174 -3.07 3.90 -16.88
N ALA A 175 -3.00 4.48 -15.69
CA ALA A 175 -1.95 5.42 -15.33
C ALA A 175 -0.55 4.79 -15.35
N GLY A 176 -0.43 3.53 -14.91
CA GLY A 176 0.82 2.79 -15.01
C GLY A 176 1.32 2.66 -16.45
N ILE A 177 0.41 2.33 -17.37
CA ILE A 177 0.74 2.23 -18.81
C ILE A 177 1.07 3.61 -19.38
N ALA A 178 0.25 4.61 -19.10
CA ALA A 178 0.43 5.97 -19.61
C ALA A 178 1.72 6.64 -19.13
N SER A 179 2.23 6.23 -17.97
CA SER A 179 3.46 6.79 -17.39
C SER A 179 4.76 6.26 -18.01
N LEU A 180 4.72 5.19 -18.79
CA LEU A 180 5.93 4.56 -19.34
C LEU A 180 6.89 5.53 -20.06
N PRO A 181 6.41 6.44 -20.97
CA PRO A 181 7.31 7.41 -21.58
C PRO A 181 7.97 8.35 -20.57
N ASP A 182 7.20 8.81 -19.57
CA ASP A 182 7.72 9.71 -18.54
C ASP A 182 8.75 9.01 -17.64
N VAL A 183 8.54 7.72 -17.33
CA VAL A 183 9.49 6.89 -16.56
C VAL A 183 10.79 6.70 -17.31
N LEU A 184 10.73 6.48 -18.64
CA LEU A 184 11.91 6.30 -19.47
C LEU A 184 12.70 7.59 -19.71
N HIS A 185 12.07 8.74 -19.50
CA HIS A 185 12.69 10.07 -19.63
C HIS A 185 13.19 10.66 -18.33
N PHE A 186 12.84 10.07 -17.20
CA PHE A 186 13.26 10.50 -15.88
C PHE A 186 14.65 10.03 -15.54
#